data_02e4a3af674b17ea15af55f68ec24488
#
_entry.id   02e4a3af674b17ea15af55f68ec24488
#
_cell.length_a   1.000
_cell.length_b   1.000
_cell.length_c   1.000
_cell.angle_alpha   90.00
_cell.angle_beta   90.00
_cell.angle_gamma   90.00
#
_symmetry.space_group_name_H-M   'P 1'
#
loop_
_entity.id
_entity.type
_entity.pdbx_description
1 polymer ?
#
loop_
_entity_poly.entity_id
_entity_poly.type
_entity_poly.pdbx_seq_one_letter_code
_entity_poly.pdbx_strand_id
1 'polypeptide(L)'
;MKTYVFPGQGSQRKGMGENLFDEFPDQTKIADRILGYSVKELCLRDPDHKLNQTQYTQPALYVVNALSYQKKMKDDGIQPDFLAGHSLGEYNALQAAGVIGFEDGLKLVKRRGELMSHARNGGMAAILNCSEKLTRQLLKEANLTTIDIANLNSPSQIVISGLTEDVNRAQPYFEKANAMFIPLNTSGAFHSRYMKETEKEFEKIVTETNFSKPHVEVIANVTGRPYKSGEVSQNLINQLSSCVRWTDTIMYLLAQGEMEFEELGVGDVLTKLIVWIKKGYDPEMNPSSDQVEPKPGPGKEQSTVATLGNSKVVSDVKSNNSSPETRRVGQKIEELDSMKLVEQWNKVYPIGTKVTSDFYDTELETRTEAMLLFGHRAAVYMKNYNGYFDLREVRPAV
;
A
#
# COMPACT_ATOMS: atom_id res chain seq x y z
N MET A 1 -19.82 5.69 -6.35
CA MET A 1 -18.65 6.57 -6.23
C MET A 1 -17.40 5.78 -6.57
N LYS A 2 -16.34 6.47 -7.02
CA LYS A 2 -15.07 5.84 -7.41
C LYS A 2 -13.91 6.45 -6.59
N THR A 3 -13.03 5.58 -6.10
CA THR A 3 -11.80 5.98 -5.41
C THR A 3 -10.59 5.40 -6.14
N TYR A 4 -9.61 6.23 -6.49
CA TYR A 4 -8.31 5.74 -6.90
C TYR A 4 -7.38 5.66 -5.68
N VAL A 5 -6.67 4.53 -5.59
CA VAL A 5 -5.74 4.28 -4.49
C VAL A 5 -4.32 4.05 -5.02
N PHE A 6 -3.33 4.56 -4.29
CA PHE A 6 -1.92 4.51 -4.69
C PHE A 6 -1.11 3.67 -3.70
N PRO A 7 -0.41 2.62 -4.16
CA PRO A 7 0.40 1.78 -3.29
C PRO A 7 1.65 2.51 -2.80
N GLY A 8 2.19 2.02 -1.68
CA GLY A 8 3.41 2.47 -1.07
C GLY A 8 4.55 1.47 -1.16
N GLN A 9 5.59 1.70 -0.34
CA GLN A 9 6.75 0.82 -0.23
C GLN A 9 6.34 -0.61 0.14
N GLY A 10 6.94 -1.58 -0.53
CA GLY A 10 6.59 -3.01 -0.47
C GLY A 10 5.89 -3.52 -1.74
N SER A 11 5.40 -2.62 -2.60
CA SER A 11 4.80 -2.99 -3.90
C SER A 11 5.82 -3.01 -5.05
N GLN A 12 7.03 -2.41 -4.84
CA GLN A 12 8.05 -2.34 -5.88
C GLN A 12 8.50 -3.72 -6.35
N ARG A 13 8.78 -3.80 -7.64
CA ARG A 13 9.37 -4.98 -8.27
C ARG A 13 10.16 -4.58 -9.51
N LYS A 14 11.18 -5.35 -9.85
CA LYS A 14 11.88 -5.23 -11.12
C LYS A 14 10.88 -5.40 -12.27
N GLY A 15 11.03 -4.57 -13.32
CA GLY A 15 10.11 -4.52 -14.46
C GLY A 15 8.90 -3.59 -14.25
N MET A 16 8.73 -2.96 -13.07
CA MET A 16 7.61 -2.03 -12.85
C MET A 16 7.69 -0.82 -13.78
N GLY A 17 6.54 -0.34 -14.20
CA GLY A 17 6.41 0.86 -15.06
C GLY A 17 6.62 0.59 -16.55
N GLU A 18 7.15 -0.58 -16.96
CA GLU A 18 7.32 -1.04 -18.34
C GLU A 18 7.22 0.06 -19.42
N ASN A 19 6.08 0.12 -20.12
CA ASN A 19 5.87 1.07 -21.24
C ASN A 19 5.57 2.51 -20.79
N LEU A 20 5.29 2.74 -19.51
CA LEU A 20 4.90 4.08 -19.01
C LEU A 20 6.01 5.11 -19.25
N PHE A 21 7.28 4.73 -19.08
CA PHE A 21 8.40 5.64 -19.25
C PHE A 21 8.55 6.13 -20.71
N ASP A 22 8.20 5.28 -21.67
CA ASP A 22 8.24 5.62 -23.10
C ASP A 22 6.97 6.35 -23.54
N GLU A 23 5.85 6.09 -22.89
CA GLU A 23 4.58 6.79 -23.14
C GLU A 23 4.59 8.23 -22.59
N PHE A 24 5.35 8.46 -21.49
CA PHE A 24 5.48 9.76 -20.83
C PHE A 24 6.96 10.20 -20.74
N PRO A 25 7.62 10.45 -21.89
CA PRO A 25 9.07 10.71 -21.94
C PRO A 25 9.48 12.02 -21.26
N ASP A 26 8.61 13.04 -21.25
CA ASP A 26 8.93 14.32 -20.64
C ASP A 26 8.94 14.24 -19.11
N GLN A 27 7.94 13.57 -18.51
CA GLN A 27 7.92 13.30 -17.07
C GLN A 27 9.09 12.40 -16.64
N THR A 28 9.43 11.42 -17.47
CA THR A 28 10.59 10.54 -17.24
C THR A 28 11.89 11.35 -17.22
N LYS A 29 12.12 12.25 -18.19
CA LYS A 29 13.29 13.15 -18.22
C LYS A 29 13.33 14.10 -17.01
N ILE A 30 12.18 14.62 -16.61
CA ILE A 30 12.06 15.47 -15.41
C ILE A 30 12.47 14.67 -14.18
N ALA A 31 11.97 13.44 -14.05
CA ALA A 31 12.31 12.55 -12.95
C ALA A 31 13.81 12.25 -12.91
N ASP A 32 14.40 11.87 -14.02
CA ASP A 32 15.85 11.58 -14.13
C ASP A 32 16.69 12.80 -13.72
N ARG A 33 16.30 14.01 -14.16
CA ARG A 33 16.99 15.26 -13.79
C ARG A 33 16.92 15.53 -12.28
N ILE A 34 15.76 15.33 -11.65
CA ILE A 34 15.58 15.55 -10.20
C ILE A 34 16.33 14.50 -9.39
N LEU A 35 16.24 13.24 -9.81
CA LEU A 35 16.83 12.12 -9.08
C LEU A 35 18.35 12.05 -9.25
N GLY A 36 18.88 12.44 -10.43
CA GLY A 36 20.30 12.34 -10.76
C GLY A 36 20.69 10.95 -11.31
N TYR A 37 19.71 10.10 -11.64
CA TYR A 37 19.89 8.80 -12.25
C TYR A 37 18.66 8.45 -13.13
N SER A 38 18.79 7.43 -13.98
CA SER A 38 17.65 6.97 -14.79
C SER A 38 16.68 6.16 -13.95
N VAL A 39 15.49 6.71 -13.71
CA VAL A 39 14.41 6.02 -13.02
C VAL A 39 13.90 4.82 -13.82
N LYS A 40 13.88 4.94 -15.15
CA LYS A 40 13.54 3.84 -16.06
C LYS A 40 14.50 2.66 -15.91
N GLU A 41 15.81 2.92 -15.92
CA GLU A 41 16.83 1.86 -15.76
C GLU A 41 16.69 1.18 -14.38
N LEU A 42 16.53 1.97 -13.31
CA LEU A 42 16.32 1.46 -11.96
C LEU A 42 15.08 0.55 -11.90
N CYS A 43 13.95 1.01 -12.42
CA CYS A 43 12.69 0.27 -12.34
C CYS A 43 12.69 -1.01 -13.18
N LEU A 44 13.24 -0.94 -14.41
CA LEU A 44 13.16 -2.06 -15.35
C LEU A 44 14.26 -3.11 -15.13
N ARG A 45 15.47 -2.69 -14.74
CA ARG A 45 16.64 -3.57 -14.70
C ARG A 45 17.25 -3.74 -13.32
N ASP A 46 17.19 -2.69 -12.50
CA ASP A 46 17.79 -2.64 -11.16
C ASP A 46 19.21 -3.23 -11.10
N PRO A 47 20.15 -2.70 -11.92
CA PRO A 47 21.46 -3.33 -12.12
C PRO A 47 22.31 -3.39 -10.84
N ASP A 48 22.08 -2.46 -9.92
CA ASP A 48 22.84 -2.33 -8.67
C ASP A 48 22.04 -2.81 -7.45
N HIS A 49 20.90 -3.51 -7.66
CA HIS A 49 20.00 -3.97 -6.58
C HIS A 49 19.58 -2.86 -5.60
N LYS A 50 19.37 -1.63 -6.12
CA LYS A 50 19.02 -0.44 -5.34
C LYS A 50 17.51 -0.28 -5.12
N LEU A 51 16.67 -0.95 -5.92
CA LEU A 51 15.23 -0.76 -5.93
C LEU A 51 14.58 -1.07 -4.57
N ASN A 52 15.20 -1.92 -3.75
CA ASN A 52 14.72 -2.24 -2.40
C ASN A 52 15.31 -1.35 -1.30
N GLN A 53 16.13 -0.36 -1.64
CA GLN A 53 16.63 0.63 -0.69
C GLN A 53 15.68 1.82 -0.65
N THR A 54 15.19 2.18 0.53
CA THR A 54 14.13 3.18 0.76
C THR A 54 14.31 4.48 -0.02
N GLN A 55 15.53 4.99 -0.12
CA GLN A 55 15.88 6.21 -0.85
C GLN A 55 15.68 6.12 -2.36
N TYR A 56 15.68 4.91 -2.92
CA TYR A 56 15.41 4.64 -4.33
C TYR A 56 14.00 4.11 -4.55
N THR A 57 13.50 3.28 -3.62
CA THR A 57 12.16 2.70 -3.68
C THR A 57 11.07 3.77 -3.75
N GLN A 58 11.15 4.78 -2.84
CA GLN A 58 10.10 5.77 -2.74
C GLN A 58 9.97 6.64 -3.99
N PRO A 59 11.05 7.27 -4.51
CA PRO A 59 10.98 8.02 -5.76
C PRO A 59 10.53 7.18 -6.96
N ALA A 60 11.01 5.94 -7.06
CA ALA A 60 10.65 5.04 -8.15
C ALA A 60 9.15 4.73 -8.16
N LEU A 61 8.58 4.38 -7.01
CA LEU A 61 7.14 4.15 -6.86
C LEU A 61 6.33 5.42 -7.12
N TYR A 62 6.77 6.57 -6.61
CA TYR A 62 6.09 7.84 -6.86
C TYR A 62 5.98 8.13 -8.36
N VAL A 63 7.06 7.95 -9.11
CA VAL A 63 7.06 8.18 -10.56
C VAL A 63 6.11 7.19 -11.25
N VAL A 64 6.23 5.90 -10.97
CA VAL A 64 5.39 4.87 -11.62
C VAL A 64 3.90 5.09 -11.30
N ASN A 65 3.55 5.40 -10.05
CA ASN A 65 2.17 5.70 -9.66
C ASN A 65 1.63 6.94 -10.38
N ALA A 66 2.44 8.01 -10.46
CA ALA A 66 2.05 9.24 -11.16
C ALA A 66 1.82 9.01 -12.66
N LEU A 67 2.71 8.25 -13.31
CA LEU A 67 2.55 7.90 -14.73
C LEU A 67 1.34 6.98 -14.94
N SER A 68 1.08 6.05 -14.01
CA SER A 68 -0.12 5.19 -14.05
C SER A 68 -1.41 6.02 -13.97
N TYR A 69 -1.43 7.04 -13.10
CA TYR A 69 -2.56 7.97 -13.02
C TYR A 69 -2.72 8.79 -14.31
N GLN A 70 -1.64 9.33 -14.87
CA GLN A 70 -1.69 10.07 -16.14
C GLN A 70 -2.20 9.19 -17.28
N LYS A 71 -1.75 7.93 -17.33
CA LYS A 71 -2.24 6.96 -18.31
C LYS A 71 -3.74 6.74 -18.14
N LYS A 72 -4.20 6.51 -16.92
CA LYS A 72 -5.62 6.36 -16.60
C LYS A 72 -6.45 7.55 -17.07
N MET A 73 -5.99 8.77 -16.78
CA MET A 73 -6.67 10.00 -17.24
C MET A 73 -6.67 10.17 -18.76
N LYS A 74 -5.61 9.74 -19.43
CA LYS A 74 -5.50 9.76 -20.89
C LYS A 74 -6.41 8.73 -21.56
N ASP A 75 -6.52 7.52 -20.97
CA ASP A 75 -7.24 6.39 -21.58
C ASP A 75 -8.76 6.52 -21.43
N ASP A 76 -9.27 6.91 -20.29
CA ASP A 76 -10.72 7.00 -20.03
C ASP A 76 -11.21 8.33 -19.47
N GLY A 77 -10.32 9.15 -18.94
CA GLY A 77 -10.64 10.49 -18.40
C GLY A 77 -11.58 10.49 -17.18
N ILE A 78 -11.85 9.32 -16.59
CA ILE A 78 -12.79 9.20 -15.48
C ILE A 78 -12.17 9.82 -14.23
N GLN A 79 -12.78 10.93 -13.75
CA GLN A 79 -12.37 11.55 -12.49
C GLN A 79 -12.90 10.73 -11.31
N PRO A 80 -12.07 10.49 -10.27
CA PRO A 80 -12.53 9.84 -9.06
C PRO A 80 -13.28 10.82 -8.15
N ASP A 81 -14.13 10.30 -7.27
CA ASP A 81 -14.76 11.08 -6.20
C ASP A 81 -13.79 11.30 -5.03
N PHE A 82 -12.90 10.32 -4.80
CA PHE A 82 -11.90 10.34 -3.73
C PHE A 82 -10.55 9.82 -4.22
N LEU A 83 -9.50 10.27 -3.54
CA LEU A 83 -8.14 9.80 -3.73
C LEU A 83 -7.56 9.38 -2.37
N ALA A 84 -6.87 8.26 -2.33
CA ALA A 84 -6.17 7.80 -1.14
C ALA A 84 -4.85 7.14 -1.52
N GLY A 85 -3.89 7.14 -0.61
CA GLY A 85 -2.63 6.45 -0.85
C GLY A 85 -2.06 5.91 0.46
N HIS A 86 -1.36 4.79 0.38
CA HIS A 86 -0.75 4.18 1.56
C HIS A 86 0.67 4.70 1.76
N SER A 87 0.95 5.36 2.87
CA SER A 87 2.25 5.94 3.21
C SER A 87 2.81 6.80 2.07
N LEU A 88 3.76 6.32 1.29
CA LEU A 88 4.28 7.00 0.10
C LEU A 88 3.17 7.37 -0.90
N GLY A 89 2.22 6.47 -1.11
CA GLY A 89 1.11 6.68 -2.06
C GLY A 89 0.24 7.90 -1.76
N GLU A 90 0.24 8.41 -0.52
CA GLU A 90 -0.45 9.66 -0.16
C GLU A 90 0.07 10.87 -0.94
N TYR A 91 1.38 10.90 -1.25
CA TYR A 91 1.97 11.95 -2.11
C TYR A 91 1.44 11.87 -3.54
N ASN A 92 1.17 10.66 -4.04
CA ASN A 92 0.54 10.49 -5.34
C ASN A 92 -0.93 10.90 -5.33
N ALA A 93 -1.67 10.61 -4.26
CA ALA A 93 -3.04 11.06 -4.09
C ALA A 93 -3.13 12.61 -4.07
N LEU A 94 -2.21 13.28 -3.35
CA LEU A 94 -2.12 14.73 -3.32
C LEU A 94 -1.72 15.32 -4.68
N GLN A 95 -0.80 14.66 -5.40
CA GLN A 95 -0.40 15.06 -6.75
C GLN A 95 -1.57 14.90 -7.73
N ALA A 96 -2.28 13.79 -7.70
CA ALA A 96 -3.45 13.54 -8.54
C ALA A 96 -4.60 14.51 -8.24
N ALA A 97 -4.75 14.98 -7.00
CA ALA A 97 -5.72 15.99 -6.59
C ALA A 97 -5.29 17.44 -6.94
N GLY A 98 -4.13 17.65 -7.55
CA GLY A 98 -3.61 18.98 -7.88
C GLY A 98 -3.13 19.78 -6.66
N VAL A 99 -2.94 19.14 -5.51
CA VAL A 99 -2.44 19.80 -4.29
C VAL A 99 -0.96 20.15 -4.43
N ILE A 100 -0.20 19.28 -5.09
CA ILE A 100 1.22 19.47 -5.36
C ILE A 100 1.54 19.06 -6.81
N GLY A 101 2.42 19.78 -7.47
CA GLY A 101 2.90 19.42 -8.80
C GLY A 101 3.82 18.19 -8.79
N PHE A 102 3.93 17.49 -9.93
CA PHE A 102 4.76 16.30 -10.09
C PHE A 102 6.22 16.51 -9.64
N GLU A 103 6.84 17.62 -10.06
CA GLU A 103 8.25 17.91 -9.73
C GLU A 103 8.45 18.14 -8.22
N ASP A 104 7.60 18.94 -7.60
CA ASP A 104 7.72 19.26 -6.17
C ASP A 104 7.35 18.06 -5.31
N GLY A 105 6.35 17.27 -5.71
CA GLY A 105 6.04 16.00 -5.07
C GLY A 105 7.21 15.01 -5.15
N LEU A 106 7.89 14.92 -6.30
CA LEU A 106 9.06 14.05 -6.46
C LEU A 106 10.24 14.53 -5.60
N LYS A 107 10.48 15.86 -5.50
CA LYS A 107 11.53 16.41 -4.62
C LYS A 107 11.25 16.09 -3.15
N LEU A 108 9.98 16.24 -2.70
CA LEU A 108 9.57 15.86 -1.35
C LEU A 108 9.80 14.36 -1.08
N VAL A 109 9.36 13.50 -2.00
CA VAL A 109 9.49 12.05 -1.87
C VAL A 109 10.94 11.60 -1.91
N LYS A 110 11.77 12.20 -2.78
CA LYS A 110 13.23 11.97 -2.78
C LYS A 110 13.82 12.25 -1.41
N ARG A 111 13.53 13.44 -0.85
CA ARG A 111 14.07 13.83 0.46
C ARG A 111 13.52 12.96 1.58
N ARG A 112 12.23 12.62 1.53
CA ARG A 112 11.61 11.68 2.46
C ARG A 112 12.35 10.33 2.46
N GLY A 113 12.57 9.75 1.29
CA GLY A 113 13.27 8.49 1.13
C GLY A 113 14.71 8.54 1.66
N GLU A 114 15.45 9.62 1.34
CA GLU A 114 16.80 9.86 1.85
C GLU A 114 16.82 9.92 3.39
N LEU A 115 15.98 10.76 4.00
CA LEU A 115 15.93 10.92 5.45
C LEU A 115 15.53 9.62 6.16
N MET A 116 14.51 8.92 5.65
CA MET A 116 14.07 7.64 6.21
C MET A 116 15.14 6.55 6.06
N SER A 117 15.94 6.59 5.00
CA SER A 117 17.03 5.62 4.78
C SER A 117 18.17 5.75 5.81
N HIS A 118 18.26 6.87 6.49
CA HIS A 118 19.26 7.10 7.55
C HIS A 118 18.83 6.53 8.91
N ALA A 119 17.56 6.14 9.07
CA ALA A 119 17.11 5.50 10.31
C ALA A 119 17.88 4.19 10.56
N ARG A 120 18.31 3.98 11.81
CA ARG A 120 19.09 2.83 12.24
C ARG A 120 18.47 2.22 13.49
N ASN A 121 18.83 0.96 13.76
CA ASN A 121 18.41 0.23 14.96
C ASN A 121 16.89 0.07 15.10
N GLY A 122 16.13 0.36 14.04
CA GLY A 122 14.70 0.18 14.00
C GLY A 122 14.31 -1.09 13.26
N GLY A 123 13.22 -1.70 13.68
CA GLY A 123 12.61 -2.86 13.05
C GLY A 123 11.10 -2.72 12.93
N MET A 124 10.53 -3.46 12.03
CA MET A 124 9.08 -3.55 11.84
C MET A 124 8.67 -5.01 11.65
N ALA A 125 7.45 -5.34 12.04
CA ALA A 125 6.87 -6.65 11.78
C ALA A 125 5.39 -6.52 11.42
N ALA A 126 4.95 -7.29 10.43
CA ALA A 126 3.53 -7.47 10.16
C ALA A 126 2.97 -8.58 11.05
N ILE A 127 1.86 -8.29 11.69
CA ILE A 127 1.13 -9.21 12.56
C ILE A 127 -0.16 -9.56 11.84
N LEU A 128 -0.31 -10.81 11.44
CA LEU A 128 -1.51 -11.31 10.77
C LEU A 128 -2.38 -12.08 11.75
N ASN A 129 -3.67 -12.15 11.48
CA ASN A 129 -4.68 -12.78 12.33
C ASN A 129 -4.76 -12.17 13.74
N CYS A 130 -4.47 -10.87 13.84
CA CYS A 130 -4.47 -10.14 15.10
C CYS A 130 -5.14 -8.78 14.93
N SER A 131 -6.09 -8.46 15.81
CA SER A 131 -6.73 -7.14 15.81
C SER A 131 -5.85 -6.08 16.48
N GLU A 132 -6.14 -4.80 16.22
CA GLU A 132 -5.47 -3.71 16.92
C GLU A 132 -5.61 -3.83 18.43
N LYS A 133 -6.82 -4.12 18.93
CA LYS A 133 -7.08 -4.28 20.38
C LYS A 133 -6.19 -5.37 20.99
N LEU A 134 -6.14 -6.53 20.36
CA LEU A 134 -5.30 -7.64 20.83
C LEU A 134 -3.81 -7.30 20.73
N THR A 135 -3.37 -6.65 19.63
CA THR A 135 -1.99 -6.19 19.48
C THR A 135 -1.58 -5.29 20.64
N ARG A 136 -2.38 -4.26 20.98
CA ARG A 136 -2.11 -3.36 22.10
C ARG A 136 -2.08 -4.08 23.44
N GLN A 137 -2.97 -5.04 23.65
CA GLN A 137 -3.02 -5.85 24.86
C GLN A 137 -1.74 -6.67 25.01
N LEU A 138 -1.33 -7.41 23.98
CA LEU A 138 -0.14 -8.27 24.00
C LEU A 138 1.15 -7.46 24.23
N LEU A 139 1.29 -6.31 23.57
CA LEU A 139 2.44 -5.40 23.79
C LEU A 139 2.48 -4.88 25.23
N LYS A 140 1.33 -4.57 25.81
CA LYS A 140 1.22 -4.14 27.23
C LYS A 140 1.58 -5.27 28.20
N GLU A 141 1.04 -6.47 27.99
CA GLU A 141 1.35 -7.65 28.82
C GLU A 141 2.81 -8.05 28.75
N ALA A 142 3.45 -7.89 27.59
CA ALA A 142 4.87 -8.10 27.37
C ALA A 142 5.78 -6.98 27.94
N ASN A 143 5.20 -5.90 28.47
CA ASN A 143 5.91 -4.68 28.85
C ASN A 143 6.77 -4.07 27.71
N LEU A 144 6.27 -4.15 26.48
CA LEU A 144 6.92 -3.62 25.28
C LEU A 144 6.32 -2.27 24.87
N THR A 145 6.32 -1.31 25.79
CA THR A 145 5.75 0.05 25.61
C THR A 145 6.53 0.92 24.64
N THR A 146 7.70 0.46 24.20
CA THR A 146 8.58 1.08 23.21
C THR A 146 8.19 0.76 21.76
N ILE A 147 7.23 -0.14 21.56
CA ILE A 147 6.71 -0.51 20.24
C ILE A 147 5.45 0.31 19.94
N ASP A 148 5.42 0.89 18.75
CA ASP A 148 4.27 1.61 18.21
C ASP A 148 3.54 0.77 17.14
N ILE A 149 2.26 1.05 16.92
CA ILE A 149 1.52 0.55 15.76
C ILE A 149 1.83 1.49 14.59
N ALA A 150 2.50 0.95 13.58
CA ALA A 150 2.90 1.68 12.38
C ALA A 150 1.81 1.73 11.32
N ASN A 151 1.08 0.61 11.11
CA ASN A 151 0.02 0.54 10.11
C ASN A 151 -1.18 -0.27 10.65
N LEU A 152 -2.36 0.24 10.40
CA LEU A 152 -3.63 -0.48 10.50
C LEU A 152 -4.04 -0.86 9.07
N ASN A 153 -3.51 -1.98 8.56
CA ASN A 153 -3.66 -2.37 7.16
C ASN A 153 -5.02 -3.04 6.88
N SER A 154 -5.52 -3.82 7.81
CA SER A 154 -6.87 -4.39 7.81
C SER A 154 -7.28 -4.72 9.25
N PRO A 155 -8.53 -5.08 9.53
CA PRO A 155 -8.96 -5.48 10.89
C PRO A 155 -8.13 -6.62 11.50
N SER A 156 -7.44 -7.40 10.68
CA SER A 156 -6.65 -8.56 11.10
C SER A 156 -5.17 -8.50 10.65
N GLN A 157 -4.72 -7.37 10.12
CA GLN A 157 -3.33 -7.14 9.71
C GLN A 157 -2.82 -5.81 10.23
N ILE A 158 -1.96 -5.89 11.23
CA ILE A 158 -1.34 -4.75 11.90
C ILE A 158 0.17 -4.77 11.63
N VAL A 159 0.78 -3.61 11.46
CA VAL A 159 2.24 -3.50 11.46
C VAL A 159 2.69 -2.81 12.71
N ILE A 160 3.63 -3.42 13.42
CA ILE A 160 4.30 -2.84 14.59
C ILE A 160 5.69 -2.33 14.22
N SER A 161 6.16 -1.32 14.94
CA SER A 161 7.41 -0.65 14.68
C SER A 161 8.07 -0.18 15.98
N GLY A 162 9.37 -0.38 16.09
CA GLY A 162 10.14 -0.02 17.28
C GLY A 162 11.62 -0.32 17.14
N LEU A 163 12.35 -0.39 18.25
CA LEU A 163 13.72 -0.88 18.22
C LEU A 163 13.74 -2.34 17.78
N THR A 164 14.70 -2.72 16.94
CA THR A 164 14.82 -4.08 16.40
C THR A 164 14.78 -5.15 17.48
N GLU A 165 15.48 -4.91 18.60
CA GLU A 165 15.53 -5.83 19.73
C GLU A 165 14.14 -6.03 20.36
N ASP A 166 13.41 -4.94 20.60
CA ASP A 166 12.08 -5.00 21.20
C ASP A 166 11.06 -5.65 20.24
N VAL A 167 11.13 -5.32 18.94
CA VAL A 167 10.27 -5.95 17.91
C VAL A 167 10.51 -7.47 17.89
N ASN A 168 11.77 -7.92 17.94
CA ASN A 168 12.07 -9.35 18.00
C ASN A 168 11.57 -10.01 19.31
N ARG A 169 11.65 -9.31 20.43
CA ARG A 169 11.13 -9.78 21.74
C ARG A 169 9.60 -9.92 21.74
N ALA A 170 8.91 -9.21 20.88
CA ALA A 170 7.44 -9.31 20.77
C ALA A 170 6.98 -10.63 20.13
N GLN A 171 7.79 -11.24 19.28
CA GLN A 171 7.41 -12.41 18.47
C GLN A 171 6.74 -13.53 19.28
N PRO A 172 7.33 -14.08 20.39
CA PRO A 172 6.74 -15.20 21.11
C PRO A 172 5.36 -14.90 21.73
N TYR A 173 5.08 -13.64 22.02
CA TYR A 173 3.77 -13.23 22.57
C TYR A 173 2.68 -13.31 21.50
N PHE A 174 2.98 -12.88 20.27
CA PHE A 174 2.05 -12.98 19.15
C PHE A 174 1.86 -14.42 18.70
N GLU A 175 2.91 -15.20 18.58
CA GLU A 175 2.83 -16.62 18.22
C GLU A 175 2.02 -17.43 19.24
N LYS A 176 2.19 -17.17 20.55
CA LYS A 176 1.37 -17.80 21.61
C LYS A 176 -0.10 -17.44 21.49
N ALA A 177 -0.43 -16.28 20.94
CA ALA A 177 -1.80 -15.85 20.66
C ALA A 177 -2.33 -16.34 19.30
N ASN A 178 -1.64 -17.27 18.64
CA ASN A 178 -1.94 -17.78 17.29
C ASN A 178 -1.95 -16.70 16.21
N ALA A 179 -1.25 -15.57 16.43
CA ALA A 179 -1.01 -14.59 15.40
C ALA A 179 0.28 -14.93 14.64
N MET A 180 0.31 -14.64 13.34
CA MET A 180 1.51 -14.82 12.54
C MET A 180 2.37 -13.56 12.64
N PHE A 181 3.63 -13.71 13.04
CA PHE A 181 4.60 -12.63 13.15
C PHE A 181 5.58 -12.68 11.98
N ILE A 182 5.59 -11.62 11.16
CA ILE A 182 6.39 -11.54 9.94
C ILE A 182 7.33 -10.33 10.03
N PRO A 183 8.63 -10.51 10.32
CA PRO A 183 9.61 -9.44 10.24
C PRO A 183 9.65 -8.81 8.85
N LEU A 184 9.66 -7.49 8.78
CA LEU A 184 9.77 -6.74 7.53
C LEU A 184 11.22 -6.34 7.28
N ASN A 185 11.62 -6.38 6.01
CA ASN A 185 12.94 -5.92 5.59
C ASN A 185 12.96 -4.39 5.49
N THR A 186 13.08 -3.72 6.63
CA THR A 186 13.13 -2.26 6.75
C THR A 186 14.38 -1.83 7.50
N SER A 187 14.96 -0.69 7.13
CA SER A 187 16.17 -0.14 7.78
C SER A 187 15.86 0.63 9.07
N GLY A 188 14.60 0.95 9.32
CA GLY A 188 14.20 1.81 10.44
C GLY A 188 12.82 1.50 10.98
N ALA A 189 12.52 2.08 12.13
CA ALA A 189 11.21 2.01 12.79
C ALA A 189 10.26 3.06 12.20
N PHE A 190 9.86 2.86 10.94
CA PHE A 190 9.00 3.81 10.23
C PHE A 190 7.62 3.93 10.89
N HIS A 191 6.99 5.09 10.74
CA HIS A 191 5.67 5.39 11.29
C HIS A 191 5.58 5.20 12.80
N SER A 192 6.67 5.53 13.53
CA SER A 192 6.76 5.42 14.98
C SER A 192 7.44 6.63 15.60
N ARG A 193 7.39 6.71 16.92
CA ARG A 193 8.07 7.77 17.71
C ARG A 193 9.56 7.93 17.37
N TYR A 194 10.21 6.89 16.90
CA TYR A 194 11.63 6.89 16.52
C TYR A 194 11.91 7.67 15.24
N MET A 195 10.89 8.10 14.52
CA MET A 195 11.02 8.94 13.34
C MET A 195 10.92 10.44 13.64
N LYS A 196 10.81 10.85 14.91
CA LYS A 196 10.62 12.25 15.30
C LYS A 196 11.78 13.16 14.86
N GLU A 197 13.03 12.72 14.90
CA GLU A 197 14.14 13.51 14.40
C GLU A 197 14.11 13.61 12.85
N THR A 198 13.74 12.52 12.18
CA THR A 198 13.53 12.51 10.73
C THR A 198 12.39 13.45 10.34
N GLU A 199 11.31 13.48 11.11
CA GLU A 199 10.16 14.38 10.94
C GLU A 199 10.59 15.85 10.98
N LYS A 200 11.39 16.26 11.99
CA LYS A 200 11.91 17.64 12.12
C LYS A 200 12.76 18.06 10.91
N GLU A 201 13.59 17.15 10.39
CA GLU A 201 14.40 17.45 9.22
C GLU A 201 13.53 17.54 7.95
N PHE A 202 12.48 16.72 7.86
CA PHE A 202 11.53 16.74 6.76
C PHE A 202 10.63 17.98 6.78
N GLU A 203 10.26 18.47 7.97
CA GLU A 203 9.47 19.68 8.18
C GLU A 203 10.08 20.89 7.44
N LYS A 204 11.41 21.02 7.44
CA LYS A 204 12.10 22.13 6.77
C LYS A 204 11.75 22.27 5.29
N ILE A 205 11.60 21.14 4.60
CA ILE A 205 11.26 21.13 3.17
C ILE A 205 9.76 21.24 2.94
N VAL A 206 8.97 20.56 3.79
CA VAL A 206 7.51 20.62 3.67
C VAL A 206 7.00 22.06 3.85
N THR A 207 7.58 22.80 4.80
CA THR A 207 7.18 24.21 5.05
C THR A 207 7.56 25.17 3.92
N GLU A 208 8.58 24.83 3.13
CA GLU A 208 8.97 25.60 1.93
C GLU A 208 8.15 25.24 0.68
N THR A 209 7.35 24.17 0.77
CA THR A 209 6.57 23.66 -0.35
C THR A 209 5.19 24.32 -0.41
N ASN A 210 4.80 24.81 -1.58
CA ASN A 210 3.47 25.37 -1.79
C ASN A 210 2.44 24.26 -2.08
N PHE A 211 1.37 24.24 -1.30
CA PHE A 211 0.25 23.32 -1.47
C PHE A 211 -1.01 24.08 -1.91
N SER A 212 -1.62 23.63 -3.00
CA SER A 212 -2.90 24.14 -3.49
C SER A 212 -4.08 23.43 -2.80
N LYS A 213 -5.29 23.95 -3.01
CA LYS A 213 -6.50 23.24 -2.58
C LYS A 213 -6.74 22.01 -3.46
N PRO A 214 -7.13 20.88 -2.91
CA PRO A 214 -7.47 19.69 -3.69
C PRO A 214 -8.73 19.95 -4.53
N HIS A 215 -8.73 19.49 -5.78
CA HIS A 215 -9.93 19.48 -6.63
C HIS A 215 -10.74 18.19 -6.49
N VAL A 216 -10.16 17.14 -5.88
CA VAL A 216 -10.79 15.89 -5.47
C VAL A 216 -10.42 15.65 -4.02
N GLU A 217 -11.33 15.15 -3.21
CA GLU A 217 -11.06 14.87 -1.78
C GLU A 217 -9.98 13.81 -1.61
N VAL A 218 -8.96 14.11 -0.82
CA VAL A 218 -7.85 13.21 -0.46
C VAL A 218 -7.99 12.79 0.99
N ILE A 219 -7.82 11.50 1.26
CA ILE A 219 -7.86 10.96 2.62
C ILE A 219 -6.45 10.93 3.22
N ALA A 220 -6.28 11.59 4.37
CA ALA A 220 -4.99 11.66 5.07
C ALA A 220 -4.71 10.39 5.87
N ASN A 221 -3.48 9.87 5.79
CA ASN A 221 -3.07 8.64 6.49
C ASN A 221 -3.13 8.77 8.01
N VAL A 222 -2.79 9.95 8.54
CA VAL A 222 -2.73 10.20 9.99
C VAL A 222 -4.11 10.16 10.64
N THR A 223 -5.12 10.63 9.91
CA THR A 223 -6.48 10.78 10.46
C THR A 223 -7.46 9.72 9.93
N GLY A 224 -7.21 9.12 8.76
CA GLY A 224 -8.16 8.29 8.03
C GLY A 224 -9.40 9.09 7.57
N ARG A 225 -9.25 10.42 7.38
CA ARG A 225 -10.33 11.36 7.03
C ARG A 225 -9.85 12.32 5.94
N PRO A 226 -10.76 12.99 5.20
CA PRO A 226 -10.39 13.99 4.23
C PRO A 226 -9.51 15.09 4.83
N TYR A 227 -8.56 15.58 4.03
CA TYR A 227 -7.76 16.74 4.40
C TYR A 227 -8.64 17.96 4.61
N LYS A 228 -8.45 18.66 5.70
CA LYS A 228 -9.04 19.99 5.90
C LYS A 228 -8.13 21.05 5.32
N SER A 229 -8.73 22.21 5.01
CA SER A 229 -7.97 23.34 4.47
C SER A 229 -6.82 23.75 5.41
N GLY A 230 -5.61 23.86 4.85
CA GLY A 230 -4.41 24.24 5.59
C GLY A 230 -3.71 23.14 6.38
N GLU A 231 -4.23 21.90 6.40
CA GLU A 231 -3.63 20.80 7.18
C GLU A 231 -2.64 19.94 6.40
N VAL A 232 -2.43 20.18 5.10
CA VAL A 232 -1.59 19.33 4.24
C VAL A 232 -0.17 19.22 4.78
N SER A 233 0.49 20.36 5.01
CA SER A 233 1.87 20.40 5.53
C SER A 233 2.01 19.63 6.84
N GLN A 234 1.14 19.91 7.81
CA GLN A 234 1.22 19.29 9.12
C GLN A 234 0.96 17.78 9.07
N ASN A 235 -0.01 17.33 8.27
CA ASN A 235 -0.31 15.91 8.12
C ASN A 235 0.85 15.16 7.44
N LEU A 236 1.49 15.74 6.42
CA LEU A 236 2.65 15.13 5.77
C LEU A 236 3.87 15.06 6.70
N ILE A 237 4.08 16.07 7.53
CA ILE A 237 5.13 16.08 8.56
C ILE A 237 4.86 14.96 9.58
N ASN A 238 3.67 14.95 10.16
CA ASN A 238 3.27 13.98 11.17
C ASN A 238 3.25 12.53 10.65
N GLN A 239 3.01 12.33 9.35
CA GLN A 239 2.90 11.00 8.73
C GLN A 239 4.15 10.14 8.98
N LEU A 240 5.35 10.75 9.03
CA LEU A 240 6.60 10.01 9.21
C LEU A 240 6.67 9.26 10.54
N SER A 241 6.09 9.85 11.59
CA SER A 241 6.14 9.33 12.97
C SER A 241 4.80 8.84 13.50
N SER A 242 3.76 8.83 12.64
CA SER A 242 2.40 8.45 13.01
C SER A 242 1.92 7.22 12.24
N CYS A 243 0.95 6.53 12.82
CA CYS A 243 0.30 5.35 12.24
C CYS A 243 -0.37 5.68 10.91
N VAL A 244 -0.16 4.83 9.90
CA VAL A 244 -0.93 4.81 8.67
C VAL A 244 -2.27 4.12 8.95
N ARG A 245 -3.34 4.87 9.00
CA ARG A 245 -4.70 4.43 9.36
C ARG A 245 -5.47 3.94 8.13
N TRP A 246 -4.91 2.94 7.42
CA TRP A 246 -5.47 2.46 6.15
C TRP A 246 -6.85 1.83 6.33
N THR A 247 -7.04 1.03 7.36
CA THR A 247 -8.36 0.46 7.69
C THR A 247 -9.40 1.56 7.87
N ASP A 248 -9.07 2.61 8.64
CA ASP A 248 -9.98 3.72 8.90
C ASP A 248 -10.27 4.54 7.64
N THR A 249 -9.27 4.69 6.76
CA THR A 249 -9.43 5.31 5.43
C THR A 249 -10.48 4.57 4.61
N ILE A 250 -10.36 3.26 4.48
CA ILE A 250 -11.27 2.46 3.67
C ILE A 250 -12.66 2.38 4.32
N MET A 251 -12.74 2.23 5.64
CA MET A 251 -14.00 2.24 6.38
C MET A 251 -14.74 3.57 6.20
N TYR A 252 -14.02 4.70 6.28
CA TYR A 252 -14.60 6.02 5.99
C TYR A 252 -15.19 6.08 4.59
N LEU A 253 -14.44 5.64 3.57
CA LEU A 253 -14.88 5.66 2.18
C LEU A 253 -16.11 4.76 1.95
N LEU A 254 -16.13 3.58 2.54
CA LEU A 254 -17.28 2.68 2.47
C LEU A 254 -18.54 3.27 3.12
N ALA A 255 -18.38 4.06 4.18
CA ALA A 255 -19.49 4.75 4.85
C ALA A 255 -20.09 5.90 4.00
N GLN A 256 -19.41 6.35 2.93
CA GLN A 256 -19.97 7.35 2.00
C GLN A 256 -21.02 6.74 1.04
N GLY A 257 -21.11 5.41 0.93
CA GLY A 257 -22.03 4.69 0.08
C GLY A 257 -21.33 3.65 -0.80
N GLU A 258 -21.99 3.21 -1.86
CA GLU A 258 -21.39 2.23 -2.79
C GLU A 258 -20.12 2.79 -3.42
N MET A 259 -19.00 2.08 -3.18
CA MET A 259 -17.66 2.55 -3.54
C MET A 259 -16.91 1.51 -4.39
N GLU A 260 -16.53 1.93 -5.59
CA GLU A 260 -15.58 1.23 -6.44
C GLU A 260 -14.16 1.71 -6.12
N PHE A 261 -13.23 0.77 -5.96
CA PHE A 261 -11.80 1.08 -5.74
C PHE A 261 -10.98 0.60 -6.92
N GLU A 262 -10.05 1.43 -7.36
CA GLU A 262 -9.10 1.07 -8.41
C GLU A 262 -7.68 1.45 -7.97
N GLU A 263 -6.77 0.47 -7.91
CA GLU A 263 -5.37 0.66 -7.53
C GLU A 263 -4.56 1.08 -8.75
N LEU A 264 -3.92 2.26 -8.67
CA LEU A 264 -3.11 2.83 -9.73
C LEU A 264 -1.64 2.81 -9.32
N GLY A 265 -0.86 2.00 -10.03
CA GLY A 265 0.57 1.80 -9.73
C GLY A 265 0.99 0.35 -9.86
N VAL A 266 1.85 -0.09 -8.94
CA VAL A 266 2.49 -1.40 -9.00
C VAL A 266 1.75 -2.43 -8.15
N GLY A 267 1.31 -3.51 -8.77
CA GLY A 267 0.71 -4.66 -8.07
C GLY A 267 -0.74 -4.44 -7.69
N ASP A 268 -1.18 -5.16 -6.66
CA ASP A 268 -2.56 -5.24 -6.18
C ASP A 268 -2.66 -5.35 -4.64
N VAL A 269 -1.64 -4.82 -3.97
CA VAL A 269 -1.52 -4.92 -2.50
C VAL A 269 -2.70 -4.25 -1.81
N LEU A 270 -3.02 -3.02 -2.21
CA LEU A 270 -4.14 -2.28 -1.61
C LEU A 270 -5.48 -2.90 -1.99
N THR A 271 -5.63 -3.38 -3.21
CA THR A 271 -6.82 -4.11 -3.66
C THR A 271 -7.11 -5.30 -2.74
N LYS A 272 -6.10 -6.09 -2.38
CA LYS A 272 -6.24 -7.22 -1.46
C LYS A 272 -6.61 -6.76 -0.05
N LEU A 273 -5.96 -5.72 0.47
CA LEU A 273 -6.31 -5.16 1.78
C LEU A 273 -7.76 -4.66 1.81
N ILE A 274 -8.22 -3.96 0.76
CA ILE A 274 -9.59 -3.48 0.63
C ILE A 274 -10.60 -4.64 0.63
N VAL A 275 -10.29 -5.73 -0.07
CA VAL A 275 -11.15 -6.94 -0.04
C VAL A 275 -11.29 -7.49 1.39
N TRP A 276 -10.21 -7.53 2.16
CA TRP A 276 -10.25 -7.98 3.56
C TRP A 276 -11.04 -7.01 4.47
N ILE A 277 -10.87 -5.70 4.25
CA ILE A 277 -11.62 -4.68 5.00
C ILE A 277 -13.11 -4.78 4.68
N LYS A 278 -13.47 -4.89 3.40
CA LYS A 278 -14.87 -5.06 2.96
C LYS A 278 -15.55 -6.28 3.58
N LYS A 279 -14.85 -7.40 3.75
CA LYS A 279 -15.40 -8.61 4.39
C LYS A 279 -15.75 -8.40 5.86
N GLY A 280 -15.03 -7.50 6.55
CA GLY A 280 -15.27 -7.15 7.96
C GLY A 280 -16.11 -5.90 8.16
N TYR A 281 -16.56 -5.25 7.08
CA TYR A 281 -17.36 -4.04 7.15
C TYR A 281 -18.83 -4.38 7.37
N ASP A 282 -19.40 -3.87 8.47
CA ASP A 282 -20.82 -3.91 8.77
C ASP A 282 -21.37 -2.48 8.81
N PRO A 283 -22.22 -2.08 7.84
CA PRO A 283 -22.77 -0.73 7.78
C PRO A 283 -23.59 -0.33 9.03
N GLU A 284 -24.22 -1.31 9.69
CA GLU A 284 -25.03 -1.05 10.88
C GLU A 284 -24.17 -0.86 12.15
N MET A 285 -23.01 -1.51 12.21
CA MET A 285 -22.07 -1.38 13.33
C MET A 285 -21.05 -0.26 13.18
N ASN A 286 -20.94 0.35 12.00
CA ASN A 286 -20.03 1.45 11.69
C ASN A 286 -20.81 2.67 11.16
N PRO A 287 -21.74 3.25 11.92
CA PRO A 287 -22.39 4.49 11.51
C PRO A 287 -21.32 5.58 11.35
N SER A 288 -21.41 6.38 10.31
CA SER A 288 -20.55 7.55 10.11
C SER A 288 -20.61 8.43 11.35
N SER A 289 -19.50 8.55 12.08
CA SER A 289 -19.44 9.26 13.37
C SER A 289 -19.44 10.79 13.22
N ASP A 290 -19.65 11.31 12.03
CA ASP A 290 -19.89 12.73 11.78
C ASP A 290 -21.13 12.85 10.90
N GLN A 291 -22.23 13.34 11.51
CA GLN A 291 -23.37 13.88 10.77
C GLN A 291 -22.87 15.13 10.02
N VAL A 292 -22.24 14.93 8.87
CA VAL A 292 -22.12 15.99 7.90
C VAL A 292 -23.42 15.99 7.12
N GLU A 293 -24.22 17.04 7.31
CA GLU A 293 -25.40 17.28 6.50
C GLU A 293 -25.02 17.12 5.01
N PRO A 294 -25.84 16.40 4.21
CA PRO A 294 -25.56 16.24 2.79
C PRO A 294 -25.49 17.62 2.14
N LYS A 295 -24.37 17.96 1.54
CA LYS A 295 -24.24 19.17 0.70
C LYS A 295 -25.35 19.12 -0.34
N PRO A 296 -26.15 20.18 -0.53
CA PRO A 296 -27.14 20.23 -1.60
C PRO A 296 -26.41 20.14 -2.94
N GLY A 297 -26.76 19.14 -3.72
CA GLY A 297 -26.28 18.98 -5.10
C GLY A 297 -26.66 20.22 -5.94
N PRO A 298 -25.94 20.47 -7.06
CA PRO A 298 -26.22 21.60 -7.94
C PRO A 298 -27.68 21.51 -8.41
N GLY A 299 -28.44 22.59 -8.14
CA GLY A 299 -29.87 22.69 -8.38
C GLY A 299 -30.24 22.34 -9.81
N LYS A 300 -31.07 21.32 -9.96
CA LYS A 300 -31.85 21.12 -11.18
C LYS A 300 -33.10 21.96 -11.07
N GLU A 301 -33.23 22.91 -11.96
CA GLU A 301 -34.46 23.68 -12.15
C GLU A 301 -35.64 22.72 -12.40
N GLN A 302 -36.67 22.90 -11.61
CA GLN A 302 -37.93 22.19 -11.78
C GLN A 302 -38.70 22.76 -12.98
N SER A 303 -38.87 21.96 -14.02
CA SER A 303 -39.96 22.17 -14.96
C SER A 303 -41.05 21.11 -14.70
N THR A 304 -42.15 21.61 -14.19
CA THR A 304 -43.41 20.87 -14.03
C THR A 304 -44.06 20.61 -15.38
N VAL A 305 -44.33 19.37 -15.76
CA VAL A 305 -45.49 19.00 -16.59
C VAL A 305 -45.93 17.55 -16.25
N ALA A 306 -47.23 17.41 -16.23
CA ALA A 306 -48.04 16.36 -15.69
C ALA A 306 -48.00 14.98 -16.43
N THR A 307 -48.29 13.99 -15.62
CA THR A 307 -48.98 12.67 -15.81
C THR A 307 -49.59 12.33 -17.17
N LEU A 308 -49.33 11.10 -17.66
CA LEU A 308 -50.33 10.06 -17.97
C LEU A 308 -49.71 8.82 -18.67
N GLY A 309 -50.01 7.63 -18.12
CA GLY A 309 -50.51 6.49 -18.89
C GLY A 309 -49.56 5.43 -19.47
N ASN A 310 -49.50 4.28 -18.81
CA ASN A 310 -49.42 2.87 -19.29
C ASN A 310 -48.94 2.56 -20.73
N SER A 311 -47.93 1.66 -20.87
CA SER A 311 -48.19 0.23 -21.22
C SER A 311 -46.90 -0.49 -21.66
N LYS A 312 -46.90 -1.79 -21.42
CA LYS A 312 -45.87 -2.80 -21.76
C LYS A 312 -45.56 -2.85 -23.24
N VAL A 313 -44.31 -3.07 -23.63
CA VAL A 313 -43.95 -4.04 -24.70
C VAL A 313 -42.51 -4.54 -24.46
N VAL A 314 -42.35 -5.85 -24.56
CA VAL A 314 -41.11 -6.63 -24.56
C VAL A 314 -40.50 -6.58 -25.97
N SER A 315 -39.20 -6.41 -26.08
CA SER A 315 -38.46 -6.99 -27.23
C SER A 315 -36.94 -7.12 -26.90
N ASP A 316 -36.48 -8.32 -27.14
CA ASP A 316 -35.10 -8.79 -27.03
C ASP A 316 -34.13 -8.01 -27.92
N VAL A 317 -32.99 -7.62 -27.37
CA VAL A 317 -31.75 -7.38 -28.15
C VAL A 317 -30.58 -8.02 -27.40
N LYS A 318 -30.01 -9.03 -28.07
CA LYS A 318 -28.75 -9.66 -27.66
C LYS A 318 -27.62 -8.67 -27.79
N SER A 319 -26.90 -8.39 -26.71
CA SER A 319 -25.60 -7.76 -26.75
C SER A 319 -24.56 -8.70 -26.11
N ASN A 320 -23.51 -8.97 -26.87
CA ASN A 320 -22.37 -9.76 -26.48
C ASN A 320 -21.65 -9.06 -25.31
N ASN A 321 -21.77 -9.60 -24.14
CA ASN A 321 -20.92 -9.27 -22.98
C ASN A 321 -19.77 -10.28 -22.90
N SER A 322 -18.57 -9.83 -23.19
CA SER A 322 -17.37 -10.52 -22.73
C SER A 322 -17.31 -10.37 -21.20
N SER A 323 -17.53 -11.49 -20.54
CA SER A 323 -17.83 -11.58 -19.13
C SER A 323 -16.61 -11.31 -18.21
N PRO A 324 -16.88 -10.89 -16.96
CA PRO A 324 -15.89 -10.76 -15.87
C PRO A 324 -15.22 -12.08 -15.44
N GLU A 325 -15.63 -13.22 -15.99
CA GLU A 325 -15.12 -14.55 -15.61
C GLU A 325 -13.66 -14.80 -16.01
N THR A 326 -13.16 -14.19 -17.09
CA THR A 326 -11.76 -14.43 -17.53
C THR A 326 -10.72 -13.85 -16.58
N ARG A 327 -11.02 -12.74 -15.89
CA ARG A 327 -10.11 -12.19 -14.86
C ARG A 327 -10.13 -12.98 -13.54
N ARG A 328 -11.29 -13.53 -13.16
CA ARG A 328 -11.41 -14.41 -11.98
C ARG A 328 -10.74 -15.77 -12.19
N VAL A 329 -10.73 -16.28 -13.42
CA VAL A 329 -10.07 -17.54 -13.76
C VAL A 329 -8.55 -17.41 -13.69
N GLY A 330 -7.96 -16.29 -14.16
CA GLY A 330 -6.52 -16.03 -14.05
C GLY A 330 -6.05 -15.93 -12.59
N GLN A 331 -6.74 -15.19 -11.73
CA GLN A 331 -6.43 -15.09 -10.30
C GLN A 331 -6.54 -16.42 -9.56
N LYS A 332 -7.58 -17.21 -9.83
CA LYS A 332 -7.73 -18.56 -9.27
C LYS A 332 -6.63 -19.53 -9.71
N ILE A 333 -6.16 -19.42 -10.94
CA ILE A 333 -5.09 -20.28 -11.48
C ILE A 333 -3.75 -19.93 -10.81
N GLU A 334 -3.47 -18.65 -10.56
CA GLU A 334 -2.24 -18.20 -9.88
C GLU A 334 -2.23 -18.58 -8.40
N GLU A 335 -3.35 -18.47 -7.68
CA GLU A 335 -3.51 -18.95 -6.31
C GLU A 335 -3.39 -20.48 -6.23
N LEU A 336 -4.02 -21.23 -7.13
CA LEU A 336 -3.91 -22.69 -7.18
C LEU A 336 -2.47 -23.16 -7.45
N ASP A 337 -1.74 -22.43 -8.30
CA ASP A 337 -0.36 -22.79 -8.63
C ASP A 337 0.58 -22.54 -7.43
N SER A 338 0.41 -21.45 -6.72
CA SER A 338 1.17 -21.15 -5.49
C SER A 338 0.85 -22.10 -4.33
N MET A 339 -0.41 -22.49 -4.15
CA MET A 339 -0.80 -23.50 -3.16
C MET A 339 -0.18 -24.87 -3.49
N LYS A 340 -0.25 -25.30 -4.73
CA LYS A 340 0.39 -26.54 -5.17
C LYS A 340 1.90 -26.51 -4.99
N LEU A 341 2.53 -25.39 -5.23
CA LEU A 341 3.96 -25.21 -5.02
C LEU A 341 4.33 -25.36 -3.54
N VAL A 342 3.54 -24.79 -2.63
CA VAL A 342 3.71 -24.95 -1.18
C VAL A 342 3.52 -26.41 -0.76
N GLU A 343 2.46 -27.07 -1.22
CA GLU A 343 2.19 -28.49 -0.89
C GLU A 343 3.31 -29.41 -1.41
N GLN A 344 3.77 -29.20 -2.64
CA GLN A 344 4.87 -29.98 -3.23
C GLN A 344 6.17 -29.75 -2.49
N TRP A 345 6.48 -28.50 -2.12
CA TRP A 345 7.68 -28.17 -1.35
C TRP A 345 7.69 -28.88 0.00
N ASN A 346 6.63 -28.69 0.79
CA ASN A 346 6.56 -29.26 2.15
C ASN A 346 6.53 -30.79 2.18
N LYS A 347 6.09 -31.42 1.10
CA LYS A 347 6.12 -32.87 0.95
C LYS A 347 7.52 -33.43 0.75
N VAL A 348 8.44 -32.63 0.19
CA VAL A 348 9.78 -33.05 -0.24
C VAL A 348 10.87 -32.46 0.65
N TYR A 349 10.70 -31.22 1.11
CA TYR A 349 11.75 -30.44 1.76
C TYR A 349 11.35 -30.06 3.19
N PRO A 350 11.87 -30.76 4.22
CA PRO A 350 11.60 -30.42 5.61
C PRO A 350 12.31 -29.13 6.04
N ILE A 351 11.92 -28.60 7.21
CA ILE A 351 12.64 -27.50 7.87
C ILE A 351 14.10 -27.91 8.07
N GLY A 352 15.01 -26.99 7.79
CA GLY A 352 16.46 -27.25 7.81
C GLY A 352 17.04 -27.64 6.44
N THR A 353 16.21 -27.67 5.39
CA THR A 353 16.71 -27.92 4.03
C THR A 353 17.66 -26.81 3.60
N LYS A 354 18.82 -27.23 3.07
CA LYS A 354 19.79 -26.33 2.47
C LYS A 354 19.37 -25.95 1.07
N VAL A 355 19.47 -24.67 0.76
CA VAL A 355 19.00 -24.10 -0.50
C VAL A 355 19.97 -23.03 -1.02
N THR A 356 19.93 -22.79 -2.32
CA THR A 356 20.51 -21.63 -2.97
C THR A 356 19.40 -20.67 -3.40
N SER A 357 19.71 -19.39 -3.51
CA SER A 357 18.78 -18.36 -3.98
C SER A 357 19.47 -17.52 -5.06
N ASP A 358 18.68 -17.06 -6.02
CA ASP A 358 19.16 -16.19 -7.11
C ASP A 358 19.71 -14.83 -6.60
N PHE A 359 19.55 -14.52 -5.30
CA PHE A 359 19.95 -13.25 -4.68
C PHE A 359 21.10 -13.35 -3.68
N TYR A 360 21.56 -14.56 -3.34
CA TYR A 360 22.60 -14.76 -2.33
C TYR A 360 23.61 -15.78 -2.82
N ASP A 361 24.88 -15.43 -2.81
CA ASP A 361 25.98 -16.29 -3.22
C ASP A 361 26.34 -17.38 -2.18
N THR A 362 25.60 -17.42 -1.06
CA THR A 362 25.84 -18.38 0.02
C THR A 362 24.69 -19.36 0.14
N GLU A 363 25.01 -20.60 0.54
CA GLU A 363 24.00 -21.60 0.89
C GLU A 363 23.19 -21.13 2.11
N LEU A 364 21.87 -21.19 1.99
CA LEU A 364 20.90 -20.82 3.02
C LEU A 364 20.27 -22.09 3.62
N GLU A 365 19.66 -21.98 4.79
CA GLU A 365 18.95 -23.07 5.42
C GLU A 365 17.53 -22.63 5.79
N THR A 366 16.51 -23.40 5.41
CA THR A 366 15.11 -23.08 5.73
C THR A 366 14.85 -23.18 7.23
N ARG A 367 14.10 -22.21 7.78
CA ARG A 367 13.68 -22.22 9.20
C ARG A 367 12.20 -22.48 9.41
N THR A 368 11.41 -22.48 8.33
CA THR A 368 9.97 -22.79 8.38
C THR A 368 9.62 -23.77 7.27
N GLU A 369 8.46 -24.39 7.37
CA GLU A 369 7.80 -24.94 6.20
C GLU A 369 7.47 -23.83 5.21
N ALA A 370 7.29 -24.18 3.93
CA ALA A 370 6.76 -23.25 2.95
C ALA A 370 5.29 -22.92 3.28
N MET A 371 4.90 -21.69 3.01
CA MET A 371 3.55 -21.20 3.29
C MET A 371 3.05 -20.26 2.21
N LEU A 372 1.75 -20.11 2.12
CA LEU A 372 1.12 -19.14 1.23
C LEU A 372 1.03 -17.79 1.93
N LEU A 373 1.92 -16.86 1.58
CA LEU A 373 1.87 -15.49 2.10
C LEU A 373 0.90 -14.65 1.28
N PHE A 374 0.15 -13.80 1.96
CA PHE A 374 -0.80 -12.86 1.34
C PHE A 374 -1.85 -13.55 0.43
N GLY A 375 -2.09 -14.86 0.64
CA GLY A 375 -3.05 -15.65 -0.12
C GLY A 375 -2.61 -16.03 -1.55
N HIS A 376 -1.42 -15.63 -1.99
CA HIS A 376 -1.01 -15.86 -3.39
C HIS A 376 0.49 -16.08 -3.61
N ARG A 377 1.34 -15.86 -2.61
CA ARG A 377 2.79 -16.01 -2.76
C ARG A 377 3.28 -17.24 -1.99
N ALA A 378 3.79 -18.23 -2.69
CA ALA A 378 4.47 -19.37 -2.09
C ALA A 378 5.83 -18.91 -1.55
N ALA A 379 6.07 -19.04 -0.25
CA ALA A 379 7.26 -18.50 0.39
C ALA A 379 7.78 -19.39 1.51
N VAL A 380 9.06 -19.23 1.85
CA VAL A 380 9.76 -19.90 2.94
C VAL A 380 10.70 -18.92 3.64
N TYR A 381 10.94 -19.12 4.93
CA TYR A 381 11.90 -18.31 5.70
C TYR A 381 13.23 -19.04 5.88
N MET A 382 14.33 -18.27 5.86
CA MET A 382 15.69 -18.78 6.04
C MET A 382 16.23 -18.47 7.43
N LYS A 383 17.10 -19.31 7.97
CA LYS A 383 17.85 -19.06 9.20
C LYS A 383 18.73 -17.84 9.03
N ASN A 384 18.80 -17.01 10.07
CA ASN A 384 19.61 -15.79 10.14
C ASN A 384 19.23 -14.69 9.13
N TYR A 385 18.09 -14.81 8.45
CA TYR A 385 17.57 -13.79 7.56
C TYR A 385 16.22 -13.26 8.06
N ASN A 386 16.06 -11.95 7.97
CA ASN A 386 14.79 -11.27 8.21
C ASN A 386 14.05 -11.11 6.88
N GLY A 387 12.84 -11.67 6.80
CA GLY A 387 12.04 -11.68 5.58
C GLY A 387 11.83 -13.09 5.04
N TYR A 388 10.99 -13.18 4.02
CA TYR A 388 10.68 -14.43 3.33
C TYR A 388 11.38 -14.47 1.97
N PHE A 389 11.55 -15.67 1.45
CA PHE A 389 12.02 -15.95 0.10
C PHE A 389 10.87 -16.55 -0.70
N ASP A 390 10.63 -16.07 -1.91
CA ASP A 390 9.67 -16.70 -2.82
C ASP A 390 10.20 -18.07 -3.24
N LEU A 391 9.36 -19.11 -3.20
CA LEU A 391 9.78 -20.46 -3.58
C LEU A 391 10.23 -20.59 -5.04
N ARG A 392 9.84 -19.65 -5.90
CA ARG A 392 10.29 -19.61 -7.29
C ARG A 392 11.74 -19.16 -7.44
N GLU A 393 12.27 -18.49 -6.40
CA GLU A 393 13.63 -17.92 -6.34
C GLU A 393 14.59 -18.79 -5.50
N VAL A 394 14.09 -19.90 -4.97
CA VAL A 394 14.83 -20.79 -4.06
C VAL A 394 14.94 -22.18 -4.70
N ARG A 395 16.14 -22.76 -4.65
CA ARG A 395 16.42 -24.11 -5.17
C ARG A 395 17.12 -24.94 -4.10
N PRO A 396 16.74 -26.21 -3.90
CA PRO A 396 17.48 -27.09 -3.00
C PRO A 396 18.95 -27.14 -3.42
N ALA A 397 19.85 -27.00 -2.45
CA ALA A 397 21.28 -27.25 -2.70
C ALA A 397 21.45 -28.76 -2.88
N VAL A 398 22.06 -29.15 -4.01
CA VAL A 398 22.30 -30.55 -4.38
C VAL A 398 23.52 -31.12 -3.63
#